data_4bb10e92ff4242e4677c29c1d9186ae3
#
_entry.id   4bb10e92ff4242e4677c29c1d9186ae3
#
_cell.length_a   1.000
_cell.length_b   1.000
_cell.length_c   1.000
_cell.angle_alpha   90.00
_cell.angle_beta   90.00
_cell.angle_gamma   90.00
#
_symmetry.space_group_name_H-M   'P 1'
#
loop_
_entity.id
_entity.type
_entity.pdbx_description
1 polymer ?
#
loop_
_entity_poly.entity_id
_entity_poly.type
_entity_poly.pdbx_seq_one_letter_code
_entity_poly.pdbx_strand_id
1 'polypeptide(L)'
;FVRHLGPYEECGTAWDRICTWAAPKGLLAGGPEMFGISYDDPETTPPEKIRYDACLRVEDDIEPEEDIGLQEIAGGTYVVATHEGSYADFSQTYSYLYADYIPANQWECRDAPCVEIYLNDPNSTPPEDLVSLLCIPVTKKTSGEVSG
;
A
#
# COMPACT_ATOMS: atom_id res chain seq x y z
N PHE A 1 6.39 -11.00 -0.61
CA PHE A 1 6.13 -9.87 -1.52
C PHE A 1 6.88 -10.01 -2.83
N VAL A 2 6.37 -9.35 -3.84
CA VAL A 2 7.04 -9.21 -5.14
C VAL A 2 7.21 -7.71 -5.41
N ARG A 3 8.44 -7.30 -5.69
CA ARG A 3 8.75 -5.89 -5.98
C ARG A 3 8.52 -5.59 -7.45
N HIS A 4 7.77 -4.52 -7.70
CA HIS A 4 7.57 -3.94 -9.01
C HIS A 4 8.40 -2.66 -9.12
N LEU A 5 9.13 -2.53 -10.22
CA LEU A 5 9.84 -1.31 -10.55
C LEU A 5 9.20 -0.72 -11.79
N GLY A 6 8.72 0.51 -11.69
CA GLY A 6 8.04 1.18 -12.79
C GLY A 6 6.76 1.86 -12.36
N PRO A 7 6.00 2.42 -13.30
CA PRO A 7 4.77 3.12 -12.98
C PRO A 7 3.79 2.25 -12.20
N TYR A 8 3.07 2.85 -11.25
CA TYR A 8 2.13 2.12 -10.41
C TYR A 8 1.03 1.42 -11.23
N GLU A 9 0.60 2.01 -12.33
CA GLU A 9 -0.44 1.42 -13.20
C GLU A 9 -0.01 0.13 -13.85
N GLU A 10 1.29 -0.20 -13.82
CA GLU A 10 1.83 -1.44 -14.40
C GLU A 10 2.11 -2.51 -13.35
N CYS A 11 1.72 -2.29 -12.09
CA CYS A 11 2.03 -3.22 -11.00
C CYS A 11 1.29 -4.56 -11.09
N GLY A 12 0.35 -4.70 -12.03
CA GLY A 12 -0.38 -5.96 -12.20
C GLY A 12 0.50 -7.18 -12.40
N THR A 13 1.67 -7.02 -13.02
CA THR A 13 2.61 -8.12 -13.21
C THR A 13 3.12 -8.68 -11.87
N ALA A 14 3.38 -7.82 -10.90
CA ALA A 14 3.79 -8.25 -9.57
C ALA A 14 2.67 -9.01 -8.86
N TRP A 15 1.43 -8.56 -9.01
CA TRP A 15 0.28 -9.25 -8.45
C TRP A 15 0.07 -10.61 -9.09
N ASP A 16 0.19 -10.72 -10.41
CA ASP A 16 0.10 -12.00 -11.11
C ASP A 16 1.17 -12.95 -10.60
N ARG A 17 2.38 -12.46 -10.40
CA ARG A 17 3.50 -13.29 -9.94
C ARG A 17 3.25 -13.84 -8.55
N ILE A 18 2.84 -12.99 -7.59
CA ILE A 18 2.65 -13.45 -6.21
C ILE A 18 1.46 -14.39 -6.10
N CYS A 19 0.39 -14.15 -6.85
CA CYS A 19 -0.77 -15.03 -6.85
C CYS A 19 -0.44 -16.39 -7.50
N THR A 20 0.32 -16.39 -8.58
CA THR A 20 0.76 -17.62 -9.23
C THR A 20 1.64 -18.47 -8.31
N TRP A 21 2.51 -17.82 -7.53
CA TRP A 21 3.34 -18.50 -6.55
C TRP A 21 2.50 -19.03 -5.36
N ALA A 22 1.56 -18.24 -4.88
CA ALA A 22 0.79 -18.56 -3.67
C ALA A 22 -0.29 -19.64 -3.89
N ALA A 23 -0.90 -19.67 -5.06
CA ALA A 23 -2.05 -20.55 -5.32
C ALA A 23 -1.73 -22.02 -5.07
N PRO A 24 -0.66 -22.61 -5.66
CA PRO A 24 -0.36 -24.01 -5.39
C PRO A 24 0.05 -24.32 -3.96
N LYS A 25 0.43 -23.31 -3.20
CA LYS A 25 0.79 -23.46 -1.78
C LYS A 25 -0.41 -23.33 -0.84
N GLY A 26 -1.59 -23.10 -1.37
CA GLY A 26 -2.82 -22.95 -0.58
C GLY A 26 -2.91 -21.63 0.18
N LEU A 27 -2.05 -20.67 -0.12
CA LEU A 27 -2.01 -19.40 0.60
C LEU A 27 -3.14 -18.45 0.22
N LEU A 28 -3.82 -18.70 -0.88
CA LEU A 28 -4.97 -17.90 -1.30
C LEU A 28 -6.29 -18.41 -0.72
N ALA A 29 -6.27 -19.55 -0.06
CA ALA A 29 -7.47 -20.12 0.56
C ALA A 29 -7.95 -19.24 1.71
N GLY A 30 -9.25 -18.99 1.81
CA GLY A 30 -9.81 -18.19 2.88
C GLY A 30 -9.73 -16.67 2.68
N GLY A 31 -9.27 -16.21 1.51
CA GLY A 31 -9.23 -14.78 1.19
C GLY A 31 -8.24 -14.00 2.04
N PRO A 32 -6.94 -14.28 1.92
CA PRO A 32 -5.93 -13.58 2.74
C PRO A 32 -5.89 -12.09 2.44
N GLU A 33 -5.42 -11.31 3.42
CA GLU A 33 -5.27 -9.87 3.23
C GLU A 33 -4.16 -9.58 2.22
N MET A 34 -4.44 -8.64 1.32
CA MET A 34 -3.48 -8.20 0.31
C MET A 34 -3.13 -6.74 0.55
N PHE A 35 -1.84 -6.45 0.48
CA PHE A 35 -1.31 -5.11 0.76
C PHE A 35 -0.45 -4.63 -0.40
N GLY A 36 -0.54 -3.33 -0.68
CA GLY A 36 0.41 -2.68 -1.55
C GLY A 36 1.27 -1.73 -0.73
N ILE A 37 2.58 -1.77 -0.93
CA ILE A 37 3.49 -0.86 -0.25
C ILE A 37 4.12 0.06 -1.28
N SER A 38 3.91 1.37 -1.11
CA SER A 38 4.40 2.39 -2.03
C SER A 38 5.54 3.15 -1.38
N TYR A 39 6.70 3.16 -2.03
CA TYR A 39 7.92 3.75 -1.47
C TYR A 39 8.23 5.13 -2.02
N ASP A 40 7.73 5.47 -3.21
CA ASP A 40 8.16 6.65 -3.92
C ASP A 40 6.97 7.51 -4.36
N ASP A 41 7.21 8.83 -4.39
CA ASP A 41 6.21 9.78 -4.91
C ASP A 41 6.31 9.79 -6.43
N PRO A 42 5.24 9.44 -7.15
CA PRO A 42 5.28 9.40 -8.61
C PRO A 42 5.48 10.78 -9.23
N GLU A 43 5.22 11.86 -8.51
CA GLU A 43 5.42 13.22 -9.03
C GLU A 43 6.88 13.64 -9.00
N THR A 44 7.68 13.07 -8.08
CA THR A 44 9.07 13.44 -7.89
C THR A 44 10.06 12.36 -8.29
N THR A 45 9.59 11.15 -8.55
CA THR A 45 10.43 10.00 -8.88
C THR A 45 10.29 9.66 -10.36
N PRO A 46 11.42 9.46 -11.09
CA PRO A 46 11.31 8.99 -12.48
C PRO A 46 10.49 7.71 -12.57
N PRO A 47 9.61 7.58 -13.55
CA PRO A 47 8.69 6.43 -13.62
C PRO A 47 9.39 5.07 -13.54
N GLU A 48 10.54 4.93 -14.18
CA GLU A 48 11.27 3.67 -14.20
C GLU A 48 11.92 3.31 -12.85
N LYS A 49 11.93 4.24 -11.89
CA LYS A 49 12.53 4.04 -10.56
C LYS A 49 11.50 3.90 -9.45
N ILE A 50 10.23 4.01 -9.77
CA ILE A 50 9.16 3.89 -8.77
C ILE A 50 9.10 2.45 -8.25
N ARG A 51 9.08 2.31 -6.92
CA ARG A 51 9.05 1.00 -6.26
C ARG A 51 7.69 0.75 -5.64
N TYR A 52 7.18 -0.44 -5.85
CA TYR A 52 5.92 -0.89 -5.28
C TYR A 52 6.04 -2.38 -4.95
N ASP A 53 5.60 -2.77 -3.77
CA ASP A 53 5.59 -4.19 -3.38
C ASP A 53 4.15 -4.68 -3.33
N ALA A 54 3.88 -5.74 -4.09
CA ALA A 54 2.65 -6.50 -3.98
C ALA A 54 2.83 -7.53 -2.88
N CYS A 55 2.02 -7.47 -1.83
CA CYS A 55 2.21 -8.24 -0.62
C CYS A 55 0.99 -9.09 -0.30
N LEU A 56 1.26 -10.30 0.14
CA LEU A 56 0.25 -11.22 0.63
C LEU A 56 0.56 -11.53 2.08
N ARG A 57 -0.43 -11.38 2.97
CA ARG A 57 -0.23 -11.69 4.37
C ARG A 57 -0.10 -13.20 4.55
N VAL A 58 0.93 -13.60 5.29
CA VAL A 58 1.14 -15.00 5.67
C VAL A 58 1.32 -15.09 7.18
N GLU A 59 0.86 -16.18 7.77
CA GLU A 59 0.95 -16.38 9.21
C GLU A 59 2.10 -17.30 9.59
N ASP A 60 2.54 -18.12 8.65
CA ASP A 60 3.65 -19.05 8.87
C ASP A 60 4.92 -18.50 8.25
N ASP A 61 6.05 -18.99 8.73
CA ASP A 61 7.34 -18.68 8.13
C ASP A 61 7.41 -19.29 6.74
N ILE A 62 7.65 -18.44 5.76
CA ILE A 62 7.74 -18.86 4.36
C ILE A 62 9.18 -18.62 3.92
N GLU A 63 9.75 -19.61 3.24
CA GLU A 63 11.09 -19.47 2.67
C GLU A 63 11.02 -18.54 1.45
N PRO A 64 11.82 -17.47 1.41
CA PRO A 64 11.90 -16.65 0.21
C PRO A 64 12.39 -17.46 -0.98
N GLU A 65 11.83 -17.20 -2.17
CA GLU A 65 12.20 -17.89 -3.39
C GLU A 65 12.39 -16.87 -4.52
N GLU A 66 13.52 -16.92 -5.20
CA GLU A 66 13.79 -16.08 -6.38
C GLU A 66 13.40 -14.61 -6.13
N ASP A 67 12.32 -14.15 -6.80
CA ASP A 67 11.82 -12.79 -6.70
C ASP A 67 10.75 -12.60 -5.61
N ILE A 68 10.47 -13.65 -4.83
CA ILE A 68 9.51 -13.60 -3.71
C ILE A 68 10.29 -13.39 -2.41
N GLY A 69 10.07 -12.26 -1.76
CA GLY A 69 10.72 -11.95 -0.49
C GLY A 69 9.76 -11.98 0.67
N LEU A 70 10.30 -11.85 1.87
CA LEU A 70 9.54 -11.78 3.12
C LEU A 70 9.87 -10.46 3.81
N GLN A 71 8.84 -9.75 4.27
CA GLN A 71 9.03 -8.49 4.99
C GLN A 71 7.91 -8.28 5.99
N GLU A 72 8.14 -7.38 6.92
CA GLU A 72 7.14 -6.98 7.90
C GLU A 72 6.72 -5.54 7.64
N ILE A 73 5.42 -5.28 7.77
CA ILE A 73 4.90 -3.92 7.70
C ILE A 73 5.10 -3.28 9.07
N ALA A 74 5.75 -2.12 9.09
CA ALA A 74 6.03 -1.43 10.33
C ALA A 74 4.75 -1.07 11.07
N GLY A 75 4.75 -1.28 12.38
CA GLY A 75 3.68 -0.82 13.24
C GLY A 75 3.72 0.69 13.44
N GLY A 76 2.86 1.18 14.32
CA GLY A 76 2.78 2.58 14.67
C GLY A 76 1.48 3.22 14.20
N THR A 77 1.45 4.54 14.21
CA THR A 77 0.24 5.30 13.89
C THR A 77 0.15 5.59 12.40
N TYR A 78 -1.02 5.37 11.85
CA TYR A 78 -1.33 5.65 10.44
C TYR A 78 -2.61 6.46 10.35
N VAL A 79 -2.63 7.41 9.42
CA VAL A 79 -3.89 8.00 8.96
C VAL A 79 -4.46 7.05 7.92
N VAL A 80 -5.70 6.62 8.12
CA VAL A 80 -6.34 5.65 7.24
C VAL A 80 -7.56 6.28 6.60
N ALA A 81 -7.63 6.26 5.29
CA ALA A 81 -8.80 6.72 4.55
C ALA A 81 -9.41 5.53 3.79
N THR A 82 -10.73 5.41 3.86
CA THR A 82 -11.44 4.44 3.04
C THR A 82 -11.67 5.06 1.67
N HIS A 83 -11.15 4.42 0.63
CA HIS A 83 -11.36 4.84 -0.75
C HIS A 83 -12.36 3.89 -1.39
N GLU A 84 -13.47 4.43 -1.87
CA GLU A 84 -14.45 3.67 -2.63
C GLU A 84 -14.35 4.06 -4.09
N GLY A 85 -14.17 3.07 -4.96
CA GLY A 85 -14.05 3.30 -6.39
C GLY A 85 -12.74 2.82 -6.96
N SER A 86 -12.49 3.21 -8.21
CA SER A 86 -11.36 2.76 -8.99
C SER A 86 -10.01 3.14 -8.35
N TYR A 87 -9.05 2.24 -8.48
CA TYR A 87 -7.66 2.50 -8.06
C TYR A 87 -7.05 3.70 -8.82
N ALA A 88 -7.56 3.99 -10.01
CA ALA A 88 -7.08 5.13 -10.80
C ALA A 88 -7.34 6.47 -10.09
N ASP A 89 -8.30 6.50 -9.16
CA ASP A 89 -8.65 7.71 -8.43
C ASP A 89 -7.91 7.86 -7.09
N PHE A 90 -7.00 6.96 -6.76
CA PHE A 90 -6.23 7.04 -5.51
C PHE A 90 -5.50 8.37 -5.35
N SER A 91 -5.01 8.94 -6.44
CA SER A 91 -4.27 10.21 -6.38
C SER A 91 -5.10 11.34 -5.78
N GLN A 92 -6.40 11.35 -6.03
CA GLN A 92 -7.30 12.37 -5.48
C GLN A 92 -7.41 12.24 -3.97
N THR A 93 -7.55 11.02 -3.46
CA THR A 93 -7.63 10.76 -2.04
C THR A 93 -6.30 11.08 -1.34
N TYR A 94 -5.18 10.67 -1.95
CA TYR A 94 -3.87 11.01 -1.41
C TYR A 94 -3.63 12.52 -1.36
N SER A 95 -4.02 13.24 -2.41
CA SER A 95 -3.88 14.69 -2.45
C SER A 95 -4.63 15.35 -1.30
N TYR A 96 -5.86 14.91 -1.05
CA TYR A 96 -6.65 15.41 0.07
C TYR A 96 -5.95 15.14 1.40
N LEU A 97 -5.47 13.92 1.60
CA LEU A 97 -4.82 13.54 2.86
C LEU A 97 -3.57 14.36 3.13
N TYR A 98 -2.70 14.52 2.14
CA TYR A 98 -1.44 15.24 2.31
C TYR A 98 -1.62 16.75 2.38
N ALA A 99 -2.52 17.30 1.58
CA ALA A 99 -2.68 18.76 1.50
C ALA A 99 -3.61 19.31 2.58
N ASP A 100 -4.63 18.55 2.95
CA ASP A 100 -5.70 19.06 3.84
C ASP A 100 -5.77 18.32 5.17
N TYR A 101 -5.96 17.02 5.16
CA TYR A 101 -6.26 16.29 6.39
C TYR A 101 -5.08 16.21 7.36
N ILE A 102 -3.92 15.83 6.89
CA ILE A 102 -2.74 15.64 7.72
C ILE A 102 -2.32 16.97 8.38
N PRO A 103 -2.17 18.07 7.61
CA PRO A 103 -1.82 19.35 8.24
C PRO A 103 -2.91 19.88 9.18
N ALA A 104 -4.18 19.75 8.80
CA ALA A 104 -5.29 20.28 9.60
C ALA A 104 -5.42 19.60 10.96
N ASN A 105 -4.97 18.37 11.09
CA ASN A 105 -5.06 17.58 12.31
C ASN A 105 -3.73 17.46 13.06
N GLN A 106 -2.75 18.28 12.68
CA GLN A 106 -1.45 18.37 13.33
C GLN A 106 -0.66 17.05 13.32
N TRP A 107 -0.74 16.34 12.21
CA TRP A 107 0.06 15.14 11.97
C TRP A 107 1.26 15.47 11.08
N GLU A 108 2.32 14.70 11.23
CA GLU A 108 3.47 14.73 10.34
C GLU A 108 3.68 13.34 9.76
N CYS A 109 4.12 13.26 8.51
CA CYS A 109 4.45 11.98 7.90
C CYS A 109 5.72 11.40 8.52
N ARG A 110 5.69 10.09 8.83
CA ARG A 110 6.89 9.38 9.28
C ARG A 110 7.72 8.94 8.08
N ASP A 111 8.98 8.69 8.33
CA ASP A 111 9.87 8.12 7.31
C ASP A 111 9.63 6.61 7.20
N ALA A 112 8.53 6.27 6.55
CA ALA A 112 8.11 4.90 6.30
C ALA A 112 7.22 4.90 5.05
N PRO A 113 7.11 3.76 4.37
CA PRO A 113 6.29 3.70 3.16
C PRO A 113 4.79 3.73 3.47
N CYS A 114 4.01 4.21 2.50
CA CYS A 114 2.56 4.14 2.57
C CYS A 114 2.09 2.72 2.28
N VAL A 115 0.99 2.33 2.90
CA VAL A 115 0.43 0.99 2.76
C VAL A 115 -1.00 1.10 2.24
N GLU A 116 -1.35 0.29 1.26
CA GLU A 116 -2.71 0.16 0.76
C GLU A 116 -3.23 -1.22 1.12
N ILE A 117 -4.44 -1.29 1.65
CA ILE A 117 -5.08 -2.56 1.98
C ILE A 117 -6.28 -2.71 1.06
N TYR A 118 -6.30 -3.78 0.27
CA TYR A 118 -7.35 -4.02 -0.71
C TYR A 118 -8.39 -4.94 -0.10
N LEU A 119 -9.60 -4.44 0.08
CA LEU A 119 -10.65 -5.15 0.80
C LEU A 119 -11.50 -6.07 -0.08
N ASN A 120 -11.44 -5.89 -1.39
CA ASN A 120 -12.13 -6.77 -2.33
C ASN A 120 -11.28 -7.00 -3.57
N ASP A 121 -11.68 -8.04 -4.33
CA ASP A 121 -10.91 -8.51 -5.48
C ASP A 121 -11.28 -7.71 -6.73
N PRO A 122 -10.31 -7.04 -7.39
CA PRO A 122 -10.61 -6.27 -8.60
C PRO A 122 -11.02 -7.15 -9.80
N ASN A 123 -10.73 -8.45 -9.73
CA ASN A 123 -11.12 -9.37 -10.80
C ASN A 123 -12.58 -9.79 -10.71
N SER A 124 -13.19 -9.67 -9.53
CA SER A 124 -14.58 -10.07 -9.29
C SER A 124 -15.48 -8.93 -8.88
N THR A 125 -14.94 -7.70 -8.75
CA THR A 125 -15.68 -6.53 -8.28
C THR A 125 -15.60 -5.43 -9.33
N PRO A 126 -16.73 -4.80 -9.71
CA PRO A 126 -16.68 -3.63 -10.61
C PRO A 126 -15.83 -2.51 -10.02
N PRO A 127 -15.13 -1.72 -10.84
CA PRO A 127 -14.26 -0.66 -10.33
C PRO A 127 -14.96 0.32 -9.37
N GLU A 128 -16.20 0.68 -9.62
CA GLU A 128 -16.97 1.59 -8.78
C GLU A 128 -17.32 1.02 -7.41
N ASP A 129 -17.22 -0.30 -7.25
CA ASP A 129 -17.53 -0.99 -5.99
C ASP A 129 -16.28 -1.42 -5.23
N LEU A 130 -15.10 -1.13 -5.76
CA LEU A 130 -13.85 -1.46 -5.07
C LEU A 130 -13.70 -0.62 -3.81
N VAL A 131 -13.22 -1.26 -2.74
CA VAL A 131 -12.96 -0.61 -1.46
C VAL A 131 -11.52 -0.89 -1.05
N SER A 132 -10.80 0.17 -0.74
CA SER A 132 -9.40 0.08 -0.31
C SER A 132 -9.18 1.00 0.88
N LEU A 133 -8.24 0.62 1.73
CA LEU A 133 -7.77 1.49 2.81
C LEU A 133 -6.42 2.07 2.41
N LEU A 134 -6.31 3.39 2.42
CA LEU A 134 -5.07 4.08 2.13
C LEU A 134 -4.48 4.52 3.46
N CYS A 135 -3.31 3.98 3.79
CA CYS A 135 -2.70 4.16 5.10
C CYS A 135 -1.39 4.94 4.96
N ILE A 136 -1.35 6.11 5.58
CA ILE A 136 -0.17 6.98 5.57
C ILE A 136 0.46 6.97 6.95
N PRO A 137 1.73 6.55 7.08
CA PRO A 137 2.39 6.54 8.39
C PRO A 137 2.61 7.97 8.88
N VAL A 138 2.19 8.22 10.11
CA VAL A 138 2.25 9.56 10.69
C VAL A 138 2.70 9.52 12.14
N THR A 139 3.09 10.70 12.64
CA THR A 139 3.35 10.92 14.04
C THR A 139 2.72 12.27 14.43
N LYS A 140 2.47 12.46 15.70
CA LYS A 140 1.95 13.74 16.18
C LYS A 140 2.98 14.83 15.92
N LYS A 141 2.49 15.97 15.42
CA LYS A 141 3.35 17.13 15.25
C LYS A 141 3.70 17.68 16.62
N THR A 142 4.98 17.70 16.93
CA THR A 142 5.46 18.11 18.25
C THR A 142 5.92 19.56 18.31
N SER A 143 6.00 20.23 17.17
CA SER A 143 6.50 21.59 17.12
C SER A 143 5.74 22.55 18.06
N GLY A 144 4.44 22.36 18.19
CA GLY A 144 3.64 23.15 19.10
C GLY A 144 3.99 22.89 20.56
N GLU A 145 4.30 21.67 20.90
CA GLU A 145 4.71 21.29 22.24
C GLU A 145 6.09 21.82 22.57
N VAL A 146 6.98 21.74 21.60
CA VAL A 146 8.36 22.20 21.77
C VAL A 146 8.40 23.70 21.96
N SER A 147 7.58 24.41 21.23
CA SER A 147 7.51 25.85 21.34
C SER A 147 6.72 26.29 22.57
N GLY A 148 6.02 25.38 23.12
CA GLY A 148 5.28 25.62 24.34
C GLY A 148 6.17 25.64 25.54
#